data_f3d2007897b7d5d0bc5135defa0279f0
#
_entry.id   f3d2007897b7d5d0bc5135defa0279f0
#
_cell.length_a   1.000
_cell.length_b   1.000
_cell.length_c   1.000
_cell.angle_alpha   90.00
_cell.angle_beta   90.00
_cell.angle_gamma   90.00
#
_symmetry.space_group_name_H-M   'P 1'
#
loop_
_entity.id
_entity.type
_entity.pdbx_description
1 polymer ?
#
loop_
_entity_poly.entity_id
_entity_poly.type
_entity_poly.pdbx_seq_one_letter_code
_entity_poly.pdbx_strand_id
1 'polypeptide(L)'
;MRKRLTIFTDGACHGNPGPSGVGAVIINDKGETVGNVSEYIGETTNNVAEYMALIYGLQEALILRADEVIINTDSELLAKQLKKEYKIKDADLKIIYRQVVHLLGGFGKYEVRHIDRSGNKEADKLANKAIGQESLF
;
A
#
# COMPACT_ATOMS: atom_id res chain seq x y z
N MET A 1 5.31 -22.09 -12.97
CA MET A 1 4.31 -21.08 -13.33
C MET A 1 4.52 -19.81 -12.54
N ARG A 2 4.39 -18.67 -13.22
CA ARG A 2 4.49 -17.38 -12.55
C ARG A 2 3.18 -17.06 -11.82
N LYS A 3 3.32 -16.67 -10.58
CA LYS A 3 2.18 -16.26 -9.77
C LYS A 3 2.11 -14.74 -9.76
N ARG A 4 1.05 -14.19 -10.35
CA ARG A 4 0.80 -12.76 -10.38
C ARG A 4 -0.32 -12.41 -9.41
N LEU A 5 -0.09 -11.41 -8.58
CA LEU A 5 -1.10 -10.89 -7.67
C LEU A 5 -1.32 -9.41 -7.94
N THR A 6 -2.55 -8.97 -7.77
CA THR A 6 -2.94 -7.56 -7.87
C THR A 6 -3.18 -7.05 -6.46
N ILE A 7 -2.55 -5.91 -6.13
CA ILE A 7 -2.64 -5.30 -4.80
C ILE A 7 -3.38 -3.98 -4.92
N PHE A 8 -4.34 -3.75 -4.03
CA PHE A 8 -5.00 -2.47 -3.85
C PHE A 8 -4.57 -1.94 -2.48
N THR A 9 -4.02 -0.74 -2.41
CA THR A 9 -3.53 -0.17 -1.15
C THR A 9 -4.13 1.19 -0.88
N ASP A 10 -4.33 1.50 0.39
CA ASP A 10 -4.78 2.82 0.82
C ASP A 10 -4.30 3.10 2.24
N GLY A 11 -3.93 4.34 2.49
CA GLY A 11 -3.60 4.83 3.81
C GLY A 11 -4.65 5.84 4.24
N ALA A 12 -5.08 5.78 5.49
CA ALA A 12 -6.01 6.72 6.06
C ALA A 12 -5.37 7.44 7.25
N CYS A 13 -5.71 8.70 7.40
CA CYS A 13 -5.18 9.53 8.48
C CYS A 13 -6.31 10.41 8.99
N HIS A 14 -6.68 10.28 10.27
CA HIS A 14 -7.71 11.12 10.88
C HIS A 14 -7.05 12.37 11.48
N GLY A 15 -6.94 13.41 10.66
CA GLY A 15 -6.08 14.56 10.87
C GLY A 15 -4.77 14.35 10.09
N ASN A 16 -4.00 15.38 9.85
CA ASN A 16 -2.76 15.29 9.08
C ASN A 16 -1.70 16.21 9.68
N PRO A 17 -0.90 15.75 10.67
CA PRO A 17 -0.81 14.37 11.18
C PRO A 17 -1.96 13.98 12.12
N GLY A 18 -2.10 12.67 12.32
CA GLY A 18 -3.09 12.10 13.22
C GLY A 18 -3.08 10.60 13.23
N PRO A 19 -4.00 9.96 13.97
CA PRO A 19 -4.12 8.51 13.98
C PRO A 19 -4.29 7.97 12.57
N SER A 20 -3.51 6.97 12.23
CA SER A 20 -3.41 6.48 10.85
C SER A 20 -3.54 4.97 10.77
N GLY A 21 -4.08 4.50 9.66
CA GLY A 21 -4.25 3.10 9.38
C GLY A 21 -3.89 2.78 7.94
N VAL A 22 -3.58 1.53 7.70
CA VAL A 22 -3.29 1.03 6.37
C VAL A 22 -4.25 -0.08 6.00
N GLY A 23 -4.62 -0.12 4.72
CA GLY A 23 -5.45 -1.16 4.16
C GLY A 23 -4.86 -1.69 2.88
N ALA A 24 -4.97 -2.99 2.67
CA ALA A 24 -4.57 -3.61 1.43
C ALA A 24 -5.45 -4.80 1.13
N VAL A 25 -5.75 -4.99 -0.16
CA VAL A 25 -6.48 -6.15 -0.65
C VAL A 25 -5.63 -6.78 -1.74
N ILE A 26 -5.44 -8.10 -1.65
CA ILE A 26 -4.64 -8.85 -2.62
C ILE A 26 -5.55 -9.82 -3.36
N ILE A 27 -5.53 -9.75 -4.68
CA ILE A 27 -6.41 -10.52 -5.57
C ILE A 27 -5.54 -11.33 -6.54
N ASN A 28 -5.94 -12.58 -6.79
CA ASN A 28 -5.28 -13.42 -7.78
C ASN A 28 -5.84 -13.16 -9.19
N ASP A 29 -5.29 -13.85 -10.20
CA ASP A 29 -5.73 -13.69 -11.59
C ASP A 29 -7.17 -14.18 -11.85
N LYS A 30 -7.74 -14.92 -10.93
CA LYS A 30 -9.13 -15.37 -11.02
C LYS A 30 -10.12 -14.38 -10.40
N GLY A 31 -9.61 -13.25 -9.88
CA GLY A 31 -10.43 -12.26 -9.20
C GLY A 31 -10.79 -12.61 -7.76
N GLU A 32 -10.14 -13.63 -7.20
CA GLU A 32 -10.39 -14.06 -5.83
C GLU A 32 -9.51 -13.27 -4.86
N THR A 33 -10.08 -12.83 -3.74
CA THR A 33 -9.31 -12.19 -2.67
C THR A 33 -8.53 -13.27 -1.93
N VAL A 34 -7.22 -13.19 -1.97
CA VAL A 34 -6.31 -14.16 -1.35
C VAL A 34 -5.64 -13.61 -0.10
N GLY A 35 -5.78 -12.32 0.16
CA GLY A 35 -5.25 -11.70 1.38
C GLY A 35 -5.79 -10.31 1.55
N ASN A 36 -5.78 -9.85 2.78
CA ASN A 36 -6.05 -8.44 3.07
C ASN A 36 -5.29 -8.01 4.32
N VAL A 37 -5.14 -6.70 4.47
CA VAL A 37 -4.42 -6.09 5.58
C VAL A 37 -5.26 -4.95 6.11
N SER A 38 -5.34 -4.85 7.44
CA SER A 38 -5.96 -3.72 8.13
C SER A 38 -5.16 -3.52 9.42
N GLU A 39 -4.25 -2.52 9.43
CA GLU A 39 -3.34 -2.31 10.55
C GLU A 39 -3.29 -0.85 10.97
N TYR A 40 -3.35 -0.64 12.29
CA TYR A 40 -3.12 0.68 12.86
C TYR A 40 -1.61 0.93 12.94
N ILE A 41 -1.17 2.09 12.47
CA ILE A 41 0.26 2.41 12.40
C ILE A 41 0.67 3.60 13.29
N GLY A 42 -0.21 4.04 14.19
CA GLY A 42 0.08 5.16 15.07
C GLY A 42 -0.21 6.51 14.42
N GLU A 43 0.31 7.57 15.00
CA GLU A 43 0.10 8.91 14.48
C GLU A 43 1.17 9.26 13.45
N THR A 44 0.74 9.62 12.26
CA THR A 44 1.63 10.04 11.18
C THR A 44 0.88 10.89 10.15
N THR A 45 1.50 11.14 9.00
CA THR A 45 0.92 11.94 7.92
C THR A 45 0.24 11.06 6.87
N ASN A 46 -0.61 11.67 6.06
CA ASN A 46 -1.24 10.98 4.92
C ASN A 46 -0.21 10.31 4.00
N ASN A 47 0.86 11.03 3.66
CA ASN A 47 1.87 10.49 2.74
C ASN A 47 2.57 9.27 3.32
N VAL A 48 2.92 9.31 4.61
CA VAL A 48 3.53 8.16 5.28
C VAL A 48 2.55 6.98 5.31
N ALA A 49 1.27 7.25 5.63
CA ALA A 49 0.26 6.19 5.67
C ALA A 49 0.11 5.50 4.31
N GLU A 50 0.11 6.27 3.21
CA GLU A 50 0.03 5.73 1.86
C GLU A 50 1.22 4.81 1.55
N TYR A 51 2.44 5.25 1.88
CA TYR A 51 3.64 4.44 1.68
C TYR A 51 3.65 3.19 2.56
N MET A 52 3.20 3.33 3.81
CA MET A 52 3.14 2.17 4.73
C MET A 52 2.12 1.14 4.26
N ALA A 53 0.98 1.59 3.70
CA ALA A 53 0.00 0.68 3.13
C ALA A 53 0.63 -0.15 1.99
N LEU A 54 1.44 0.49 1.17
CA LEU A 54 2.15 -0.21 0.10
C LEU A 54 3.14 -1.23 0.66
N ILE A 55 3.89 -0.87 1.70
CA ILE A 55 4.83 -1.80 2.35
C ILE A 55 4.09 -3.04 2.84
N TYR A 56 2.98 -2.86 3.57
CA TYR A 56 2.19 -3.98 4.07
C TYR A 56 1.64 -4.84 2.93
N GLY A 57 1.16 -4.20 1.86
CA GLY A 57 0.65 -4.93 0.71
C GLY A 57 1.72 -5.74 0.00
N LEU A 58 2.91 -5.17 -0.19
CA LEU A 58 4.03 -5.86 -0.82
C LEU A 58 4.53 -7.02 0.04
N GLN A 59 4.62 -6.81 1.36
CA GLN A 59 5.01 -7.88 2.28
C GLN A 59 4.02 -9.05 2.21
N GLU A 60 2.73 -8.76 2.18
CA GLU A 60 1.72 -9.81 2.08
C GLU A 60 1.83 -10.56 0.76
N ALA A 61 2.08 -9.87 -0.34
CA ALA A 61 2.29 -10.51 -1.63
C ALA A 61 3.52 -11.41 -1.64
N LEU A 62 4.60 -11.00 -0.95
CA LEU A 62 5.79 -11.84 -0.80
C LEU A 62 5.51 -13.08 0.05
N ILE A 63 4.77 -12.92 1.14
CA ILE A 63 4.34 -14.05 1.98
C ILE A 63 3.53 -15.05 1.15
N LEU A 64 2.68 -14.55 0.26
CA LEU A 64 1.87 -15.36 -0.65
C LEU A 64 2.66 -15.88 -1.85
N ARG A 65 3.96 -15.57 -1.91
CA ARG A 65 4.90 -16.06 -2.93
C ARG A 65 4.58 -15.59 -4.35
N ALA A 66 4.18 -14.32 -4.48
CA ALA A 66 3.97 -13.73 -5.80
C ALA A 66 5.29 -13.55 -6.54
N ASP A 67 5.31 -13.85 -7.83
CA ASP A 67 6.44 -13.58 -8.73
C ASP A 67 6.30 -12.20 -9.37
N GLU A 68 5.06 -11.78 -9.59
CA GLU A 68 4.73 -10.50 -10.21
C GLU A 68 3.63 -9.81 -9.41
N VAL A 69 3.67 -8.49 -9.34
CA VAL A 69 2.64 -7.71 -8.69
C VAL A 69 2.19 -6.55 -9.56
N ILE A 70 0.89 -6.29 -9.52
CA ILE A 70 0.28 -5.09 -10.06
C ILE A 70 -0.19 -4.28 -8.85
N ILE A 71 0.34 -3.07 -8.71
CA ILE A 71 0.05 -2.19 -7.60
C ILE A 71 -0.97 -1.15 -8.05
N ASN A 72 -2.13 -1.13 -7.41
CA ASN A 72 -3.15 -0.12 -7.64
C ASN A 72 -3.22 0.82 -6.45
N THR A 73 -3.12 2.12 -6.70
CA THR A 73 -3.22 3.15 -5.68
C THR A 73 -4.06 4.31 -6.21
N ASP A 74 -4.84 4.95 -5.36
CA ASP A 74 -5.55 6.17 -5.71
C ASP A 74 -4.74 7.43 -5.36
N SER A 75 -3.56 7.27 -4.79
CA SER A 75 -2.64 8.39 -4.54
C SER A 75 -1.84 8.70 -5.79
N GLU A 76 -2.14 9.84 -6.42
CA GLU A 76 -1.40 10.30 -7.59
C GLU A 76 0.08 10.53 -7.25
N LEU A 77 0.35 11.12 -6.08
CA LEU A 77 1.71 11.40 -5.65
C LEU A 77 2.51 10.11 -5.50
N LEU A 78 1.96 9.11 -4.81
CA LEU A 78 2.63 7.83 -4.63
C LEU A 78 2.91 7.17 -5.98
N ALA A 79 1.91 7.11 -6.86
CA ALA A 79 2.06 6.51 -8.18
C ALA A 79 3.18 7.17 -8.98
N LYS A 80 3.23 8.50 -8.99
CA LYS A 80 4.24 9.24 -9.74
C LYS A 80 5.64 9.11 -9.15
N GLN A 81 5.75 9.03 -7.83
CA GLN A 81 7.04 8.81 -7.19
C GLN A 81 7.57 7.40 -7.47
N LEU A 82 6.69 6.39 -7.47
CA LEU A 82 7.08 5.02 -7.80
C LEU A 82 7.50 4.87 -9.27
N LYS A 83 6.91 5.65 -10.16
CA LYS A 83 7.27 5.70 -11.58
C LYS A 83 8.46 6.62 -11.85
N LYS A 84 9.03 7.23 -10.80
CA LYS A 84 10.17 8.15 -10.85
C LYS A 84 9.88 9.44 -11.62
N GLU A 85 8.61 9.82 -11.72
CA GLU A 85 8.18 11.06 -12.35
C GLU A 85 8.27 12.26 -11.40
N TYR A 86 8.10 12.02 -10.09
CA TYR A 86 8.21 13.04 -9.04
C TYR A 86 9.29 12.65 -8.06
N LYS A 87 10.07 13.65 -7.63
CA LYS A 87 11.11 13.47 -6.62
C LYS A 87 10.50 13.42 -5.23
N ILE A 88 11.15 12.69 -4.34
CA ILE A 88 10.81 12.65 -2.93
C ILE A 88 11.77 13.61 -2.23
N LYS A 89 11.23 14.66 -1.61
CA LYS A 89 12.03 15.69 -0.93
C LYS A 89 12.11 15.47 0.58
N ASP A 90 11.06 14.90 1.16
CA ASP A 90 10.97 14.65 2.59
C ASP A 90 11.95 13.55 3.01
N ALA A 91 12.77 13.81 4.03
CA ALA A 91 13.79 12.88 4.50
C ALA A 91 13.18 11.58 5.02
N ASP A 92 12.05 11.66 5.74
CA ASP A 92 11.40 10.49 6.31
C ASP A 92 10.81 9.61 5.21
N LEU A 93 10.20 10.24 4.20
CA LEU A 93 9.67 9.51 3.06
C LEU A 93 10.77 8.86 2.23
N LYS A 94 11.95 9.46 2.14
CA LYS A 94 13.08 8.85 1.44
C LYS A 94 13.49 7.52 2.07
N ILE A 95 13.47 7.45 3.40
CA ILE A 95 13.79 6.21 4.11
C ILE A 95 12.76 5.14 3.79
N ILE A 96 11.47 5.49 3.86
CA ILE A 96 10.37 4.58 3.58
C ILE A 96 10.40 4.14 2.11
N TYR A 97 10.67 5.07 1.20
CA TYR A 97 10.79 4.78 -0.23
C TYR A 97 11.87 3.72 -0.50
N ARG A 98 13.01 3.82 0.19
CA ARG A 98 14.07 2.81 0.05
C ARG A 98 13.61 1.43 0.48
N GLN A 99 12.79 1.34 1.52
CA GLN A 99 12.20 0.08 1.95
C GLN A 99 11.27 -0.49 0.88
N VAL A 100 10.48 0.37 0.24
CA VAL A 100 9.61 -0.04 -0.87
C VAL A 100 10.43 -0.59 -2.03
N VAL A 101 11.49 0.13 -2.42
CA VAL A 101 12.38 -0.31 -3.51
C VAL A 101 13.00 -1.67 -3.18
N HIS A 102 13.41 -1.86 -1.92
CA HIS A 102 13.98 -3.13 -1.48
C HIS A 102 12.95 -4.28 -1.62
N LEU A 103 11.71 -4.04 -1.19
CA LEU A 103 10.65 -5.04 -1.32
C LEU A 103 10.31 -5.35 -2.79
N LEU A 104 10.32 -4.33 -3.64
CA LEU A 104 10.06 -4.50 -5.06
C LEU A 104 11.12 -5.40 -5.73
N GLY A 105 12.33 -5.41 -5.19
CA GLY A 105 13.40 -6.30 -5.65
C GLY A 105 13.11 -7.78 -5.41
N GLY A 106 12.12 -8.10 -4.57
CA GLY A 106 11.69 -9.48 -4.33
C GLY A 106 10.77 -10.06 -5.40
N PHE A 107 10.34 -9.22 -6.36
CA PHE A 107 9.47 -9.65 -7.46
C PHE A 107 10.25 -9.63 -8.77
N GLY A 108 9.93 -10.55 -9.66
CA GLY A 108 10.52 -10.57 -11.00
C GLY A 108 10.01 -9.42 -11.87
N LYS A 109 8.81 -8.95 -11.59
CA LYS A 109 8.19 -7.86 -12.35
C LYS A 109 7.15 -7.16 -11.48
N TYR A 110 7.04 -5.84 -11.64
CA TYR A 110 5.96 -5.08 -11.01
C TYR A 110 5.45 -4.00 -11.96
N GLU A 111 4.20 -3.60 -11.75
CA GLU A 111 3.56 -2.53 -12.49
C GLU A 111 2.81 -1.64 -11.49
N VAL A 112 2.86 -0.34 -11.69
CA VAL A 112 2.14 0.63 -10.85
C VAL A 112 1.03 1.27 -11.66
N ARG A 113 -0.19 1.24 -11.13
CA ARG A 113 -1.37 1.86 -11.75
C ARG A 113 -1.98 2.87 -10.80
N HIS A 114 -2.23 4.06 -11.31
CA HIS A 114 -3.02 5.05 -10.61
C HIS A 114 -4.49 4.80 -10.96
N ILE A 115 -5.32 4.57 -9.95
CA ILE A 115 -6.74 4.29 -10.13
C ILE A 115 -7.59 5.36 -9.44
N ASP A 116 -8.85 5.42 -9.82
CA ASP A 116 -9.83 6.30 -9.19
C ASP A 116 -10.12 5.81 -7.78
N ARG A 117 -10.44 6.75 -6.88
CA ARG A 117 -10.84 6.41 -5.51
C ARG A 117 -12.03 5.45 -5.49
N SER A 118 -12.96 5.60 -6.43
CA SER A 118 -14.12 4.70 -6.54
C SER A 118 -13.72 3.25 -6.81
N GLY A 119 -12.56 3.01 -7.37
CA GLY A 119 -12.02 1.67 -7.61
C GLY A 119 -11.19 1.11 -6.46
N ASN A 120 -11.07 1.87 -5.35
CA ASN A 120 -10.20 1.50 -4.23
C ASN A 120 -10.95 1.43 -2.88
N LYS A 121 -12.25 1.22 -2.93
CA LYS A 121 -13.13 1.29 -1.75
C LYS A 121 -12.81 0.27 -0.66
N GLU A 122 -12.46 -0.95 -1.04
CA GLU A 122 -12.17 -2.00 -0.07
C GLU A 122 -10.90 -1.69 0.73
N ALA A 123 -9.84 -1.24 0.08
CA ALA A 123 -8.62 -0.85 0.76
C ALA A 123 -8.85 0.36 1.67
N ASP A 124 -9.62 1.34 1.21
CA ASP A 124 -10.01 2.51 2.01
C ASP A 124 -10.77 2.09 3.27
N LYS A 125 -11.73 1.18 3.12
CA LYS A 125 -12.51 0.67 4.24
C LYS A 125 -11.63 -0.03 5.28
N LEU A 126 -10.69 -0.85 4.83
CA LEU A 126 -9.75 -1.55 5.71
C LEU A 126 -8.83 -0.58 6.45
N ALA A 127 -8.35 0.47 5.77
CA ALA A 127 -7.51 1.49 6.39
C ALA A 127 -8.25 2.25 7.49
N ASN A 128 -9.48 2.65 7.22
CA ASN A 128 -10.31 3.37 8.20
C ASN A 128 -10.72 2.49 9.38
N LYS A 129 -11.02 1.23 9.13
CA LYS A 129 -11.34 0.25 10.16
C LYS A 129 -10.17 0.07 11.14
N ALA A 130 -8.94 0.09 10.62
CA ALA A 130 -7.74 -0.07 11.44
C ALA A 130 -7.60 1.02 12.50
N ILE A 131 -8.00 2.25 12.19
CA ILE A 131 -7.92 3.36 13.12
C ILE A 131 -8.84 3.14 14.34
N GLY A 132 -9.98 2.50 14.14
CA GLY A 132 -10.89 2.16 15.24
C GLY A 132 -10.36 1.09 16.18
N GLN A 133 -9.23 0.43 15.83
CA GLN A 133 -8.63 -0.63 16.63
C GLN A 133 -7.42 -0.16 17.43
N GLU A 134 -7.13 1.13 17.45
CA GLU A 134 -5.97 1.70 18.14
C GLU A 134 -5.92 1.39 19.63
N SER A 135 -7.09 1.20 20.27
CA SER A 135 -7.19 0.90 21.70
C SER A 135 -6.59 -0.46 22.08
N LEU A 136 -6.24 -1.31 21.12
CA LEU A 136 -5.63 -2.61 21.37
C LEU A 136 -4.13 -2.48 21.70
N PHE A 137 -3.59 -1.30 21.51
CA PHE A 137 -2.18 -1.00 21.76
C PHE A 137 -2.05 0.11 22.78
#